data_5c05fa8edcae191e3c2c26537b5d2bd7
#
_entry.id   5c05fa8edcae191e3c2c26537b5d2bd7
#
_cell.length_a   1.000
_cell.length_b   1.000
_cell.length_c   1.000
_cell.angle_alpha   90.00
_cell.angle_beta   90.00
_cell.angle_gamma   90.00
#
_symmetry.space_group_name_H-M   'P 1'
#
loop_
_entity.id
_entity.type
_entity.pdbx_description
1 polymer ?
#
loop_
_entity_poly.entity_id
_entity_poly.type
_entity_poly.pdbx_seq_one_letter_code
_entity_poly.pdbx_strand_id
1 'polypeptide(L)'
;RDPKMTYQLYRNTTVGQALQQTLNDFQAEDIISRALAERVMATFDKVINKTLNTKAKNKMNFKAEKLRAYRFCDNVWTFVMEKVEFREAITAPKERLKIVACDGTNKVIAATAAVNP
;
A
#
# COMPACT_ATOMS: atom_id res chain seq x y z
N ARG A 1 -0.65 -1.50 -20.11
CA ARG A 1 -1.36 -1.29 -18.88
C ARG A 1 -2.37 -0.14 -19.01
N ASP A 2 -3.57 -0.34 -18.49
CA ASP A 2 -4.62 0.67 -18.51
C ASP A 2 -4.20 1.84 -17.62
N PRO A 3 -4.07 3.07 -18.18
CA PRO A 3 -3.68 4.22 -17.37
C PRO A 3 -4.71 4.61 -16.32
N LYS A 4 -5.93 4.07 -16.42
CA LYS A 4 -6.96 4.31 -15.41
C LYS A 4 -6.96 3.28 -14.31
N MET A 5 -6.13 2.25 -14.43
CA MET A 5 -6.08 1.21 -13.43
C MET A 5 -5.51 1.75 -12.12
N THR A 6 -6.22 1.48 -11.04
CA THR A 6 -5.78 1.84 -9.70
C THR A 6 -4.96 0.70 -9.13
N TYR A 7 -3.90 1.03 -8.42
CA TYR A 7 -3.07 0.02 -7.79
C TYR A 7 -3.82 -0.65 -6.65
N GLN A 8 -3.64 -1.95 -6.53
CA GLN A 8 -4.32 -2.75 -5.52
C GLN A 8 -3.38 -3.13 -4.36
N LEU A 9 -2.33 -2.37 -4.18
CA LEU A 9 -1.30 -2.66 -3.18
C LEU A 9 -1.84 -2.68 -1.76
N TYR A 10 -2.79 -1.82 -1.47
CA TYR A 10 -3.26 -1.61 -0.11
C TYR A 10 -4.29 -2.63 0.34
N ARG A 11 -4.69 -3.53 -0.55
CA ARG A 11 -5.59 -4.62 -0.18
C ARG A 11 -4.93 -5.59 0.80
N ASN A 12 -3.61 -5.64 0.81
CA ASN A 12 -2.86 -6.52 1.72
C ASN A 12 -2.58 -5.89 3.07
N THR A 13 -3.02 -4.67 3.29
CA THR A 13 -2.90 -4.05 4.59
C THR A 13 -3.96 -4.60 5.54
N THR A 14 -3.79 -4.33 6.83
CA THR A 14 -4.77 -4.77 7.83
C THR A 14 -6.16 -4.26 7.51
N VAL A 15 -6.27 -2.99 7.11
CA VAL A 15 -7.55 -2.38 6.75
C VAL A 15 -8.12 -3.03 5.49
N GLY A 16 -7.29 -3.23 4.48
CA GLY A 16 -7.74 -3.86 3.24
C GLY A 16 -8.21 -5.29 3.46
N GLN A 17 -7.50 -6.04 4.26
CA GLN A 17 -7.89 -7.43 4.58
C GLN A 17 -9.19 -7.47 5.39
N ALA A 18 -9.35 -6.56 6.34
CA ALA A 18 -10.57 -6.48 7.13
C ALA A 18 -11.78 -6.18 6.25
N LEU A 19 -11.63 -5.24 5.32
CA LEU A 19 -12.70 -4.92 4.39
C LEU A 19 -13.04 -6.12 3.51
N GLN A 20 -12.04 -6.78 2.95
CA GLN A 20 -12.26 -7.93 2.09
C GLN A 20 -12.98 -9.05 2.85
N GLN A 21 -12.57 -9.32 4.09
CA GLN A 21 -13.20 -10.35 4.90
C GLN A 21 -14.66 -10.00 5.18
N THR A 22 -14.94 -8.75 5.52
CA THR A 22 -16.30 -8.30 5.77
C THR A 22 -17.20 -8.50 4.54
N LEU A 23 -16.67 -8.12 3.37
CA LEU A 23 -17.42 -8.29 2.13
C LEU A 23 -17.65 -9.76 1.79
N ASN A 24 -16.66 -10.60 2.05
CA ASN A 24 -16.82 -12.04 1.84
C ASN A 24 -17.90 -12.61 2.73
N ASP A 25 -17.93 -12.19 3.98
CA ASP A 25 -18.97 -12.63 4.93
C ASP A 25 -20.36 -12.20 4.47
N PHE A 26 -20.49 -10.97 4.01
CA PHE A 26 -21.76 -10.46 3.52
C PHE A 26 -22.22 -11.19 2.26
N GLN A 27 -21.30 -11.55 1.39
CA GLN A 27 -21.64 -12.35 0.22
C GLN A 27 -22.11 -13.76 0.61
N ALA A 28 -21.45 -14.36 1.58
CA ALA A 28 -21.81 -15.70 2.05
C ALA A 28 -23.21 -15.73 2.64
N GLU A 29 -23.65 -14.63 3.23
CA GLU A 29 -24.98 -14.50 3.83
C GLU A 29 -25.99 -13.88 2.87
N ASP A 30 -25.63 -13.70 1.62
CA ASP A 30 -26.49 -13.09 0.59
C ASP A 30 -26.95 -11.68 0.92
N ILE A 31 -26.20 -10.96 1.75
CA ILE A 31 -26.51 -9.57 2.08
C ILE A 31 -26.16 -8.66 0.93
N ILE A 32 -25.07 -8.95 0.22
CA ILE A 32 -24.66 -8.18 -0.95
C ILE A 32 -24.30 -9.13 -2.10
N SER A 33 -24.38 -8.60 -3.31
CA SER A 33 -23.98 -9.35 -4.50
C SER A 33 -22.47 -9.32 -4.67
N ARG A 34 -21.96 -10.24 -5.46
CA ARG A 34 -20.55 -10.25 -5.84
C ARG A 34 -20.16 -8.96 -6.58
N ALA A 35 -21.04 -8.51 -7.47
CA ALA A 35 -20.77 -7.28 -8.22
C ALA A 35 -20.63 -6.08 -7.30
N LEU A 36 -21.46 -5.99 -6.28
CA LEU A 36 -21.36 -4.89 -5.32
C LEU A 36 -20.08 -4.99 -4.50
N ALA A 37 -19.71 -6.19 -4.06
CA ALA A 37 -18.48 -6.38 -3.31
C ALA A 37 -17.26 -5.95 -4.14
N GLU A 38 -17.25 -6.30 -5.42
CA GLU A 38 -16.15 -5.90 -6.31
C GLU A 38 -16.08 -4.38 -6.49
N ARG A 39 -17.24 -3.73 -6.56
CA ARG A 39 -17.29 -2.27 -6.64
C ARG A 39 -16.78 -1.60 -5.38
N VAL A 40 -17.10 -2.16 -4.23
CA VAL A 40 -16.59 -1.63 -2.96
C VAL A 40 -15.09 -1.74 -2.90
N MET A 41 -14.52 -2.87 -3.30
CA MET A 41 -13.08 -3.04 -3.33
C MET A 41 -12.40 -2.10 -4.33
N ALA A 42 -12.99 -1.91 -5.49
CA ALA A 42 -12.44 -0.97 -6.46
C ALA A 42 -12.49 0.47 -5.93
N THR A 43 -13.54 0.81 -5.21
CA THR A 43 -13.65 2.12 -4.57
C THR A 43 -12.60 2.28 -3.47
N PHE A 44 -12.37 1.22 -2.70
CA PHE A 44 -11.31 1.21 -1.69
C PHE A 44 -9.95 1.52 -2.32
N ASP A 45 -9.62 0.82 -3.42
CA ASP A 45 -8.34 1.05 -4.09
C ASP A 45 -8.17 2.51 -4.50
N LYS A 46 -9.21 3.07 -5.08
CA LYS A 46 -9.19 4.44 -5.57
C LYS A 46 -9.05 5.44 -4.42
N VAL A 47 -9.85 5.27 -3.39
CA VAL A 47 -9.89 6.20 -2.26
C VAL A 47 -8.60 6.11 -1.44
N ILE A 48 -8.12 4.91 -1.15
CA ILE A 48 -6.94 4.76 -0.31
C ILE A 48 -5.70 5.33 -1.00
N ASN A 49 -5.56 5.08 -2.31
CA ASN A 49 -4.43 5.64 -3.06
C ASN A 49 -4.47 7.17 -3.04
N LYS A 50 -5.62 7.74 -3.30
CA LYS A 50 -5.77 9.18 -3.33
C LYS A 50 -5.55 9.80 -1.95
N THR A 51 -6.14 9.21 -0.93
CA THR A 51 -6.08 9.76 0.43
C THR A 51 -4.67 9.71 0.99
N LEU A 52 -3.96 8.62 0.81
CA LEU A 52 -2.58 8.53 1.27
C LEU A 52 -1.69 9.53 0.55
N ASN A 53 -1.96 9.75 -0.72
CA ASN A 53 -1.15 10.68 -1.50
C ASN A 53 -1.42 12.15 -1.13
N THR A 54 -2.64 12.50 -0.75
CA THR A 54 -3.03 13.89 -0.57
C THR A 54 -3.24 14.31 0.88
N LYS A 55 -3.66 13.40 1.74
CA LYS A 55 -4.07 13.75 3.11
C LYS A 55 -3.21 13.14 4.21
N ALA A 56 -2.49 12.09 3.91
CA ALA A 56 -1.62 11.50 4.91
C ALA A 56 -0.41 12.41 5.14
N LYS A 57 -0.19 12.78 6.38
CA LYS A 57 0.90 13.69 6.75
C LYS A 57 1.82 13.09 7.79
N ASN A 58 1.58 11.87 8.15
CA ASN A 58 2.44 11.16 9.09
C ASN A 58 3.83 11.03 8.50
N LYS A 59 4.80 11.19 9.35
CA LYS A 59 6.19 11.08 8.94
C LYS A 59 6.90 10.14 9.90
N MET A 60 7.62 9.20 9.35
CA MET A 60 8.36 8.25 10.16
C MET A 60 9.77 8.13 9.62
N ASN A 61 10.73 8.17 10.51
CA ASN A 61 12.13 8.03 10.14
C ASN A 61 12.61 6.64 10.52
N PHE A 62 13.43 6.07 9.66
CA PHE A 62 14.03 4.79 9.95
C PHE A 62 15.47 4.76 9.45
N LYS A 63 16.20 3.78 9.94
CA LYS A 63 17.58 3.55 9.56
C LYS A 63 17.74 2.07 9.25
N ALA A 64 18.37 1.77 8.15
CA ALA A 64 18.65 0.39 7.76
C ALA A 64 20.15 0.23 7.61
N GLU A 65 20.68 -0.92 8.02
CA GLU A 65 22.09 -1.18 7.84
C GLU A 65 22.42 -1.54 6.39
N LYS A 66 21.46 -2.16 5.69
CA LYS A 66 21.73 -2.65 4.35
C LYS A 66 20.52 -2.54 3.45
N LEU A 67 20.73 -2.05 2.23
CA LEU A 67 19.75 -2.11 1.16
C LEU A 67 20.09 -3.34 0.31
N ARG A 68 19.25 -4.35 0.41
CA ARG A 68 19.49 -5.62 -0.29
C ARG A 68 19.14 -5.55 -1.76
N ALA A 69 18.03 -4.91 -2.07
CA ALA A 69 17.55 -4.87 -3.43
C ALA A 69 16.61 -3.70 -3.61
N TYR A 70 16.56 -3.20 -4.82
CA TYR A 70 15.57 -2.22 -5.19
C TYR A 70 15.16 -2.47 -6.64
N ARG A 71 13.92 -2.14 -6.95
CA ARG A 71 13.39 -2.33 -8.28
C ARG A 71 12.30 -1.32 -8.56
N PHE A 72 12.27 -0.82 -9.79
CA PHE A 72 11.20 0.03 -10.26
C PHE A 72 10.56 -0.63 -11.47
N CYS A 73 9.28 -0.97 -11.36
CA CYS A 73 8.56 -1.66 -12.43
C CYS A 73 7.11 -1.24 -12.42
N ASP A 74 6.56 -0.85 -13.58
CA ASP A 74 5.16 -0.41 -13.71
C ASP A 74 4.80 0.70 -12.72
N ASN A 75 5.69 1.66 -12.54
CA ASN A 75 5.51 2.78 -11.62
C ASN A 75 5.41 2.37 -10.15
N VAL A 76 5.91 1.20 -9.83
CA VAL A 76 5.96 0.73 -8.45
C VAL A 76 7.40 0.50 -8.05
N TRP A 77 7.81 1.13 -6.97
CA TRP A 77 9.11 0.91 -6.35
C TRP A 77 9.00 -0.19 -5.31
N THR A 78 10.00 -1.05 -5.28
CA THR A 78 10.14 -2.05 -4.23
C THR A 78 11.54 -1.94 -3.66
N PHE A 79 11.64 -1.85 -2.34
CA PHE A 79 12.92 -1.81 -1.63
C PHE A 79 12.94 -2.91 -0.59
N VAL A 80 14.04 -3.65 -0.52
CA VAL A 80 14.24 -4.67 0.50
C VAL A 80 15.45 -4.29 1.32
N MET A 81 15.26 -4.09 2.62
CA MET A 81 16.29 -3.64 3.52
C MET A 81 16.47 -4.59 4.68
N GLU A 82 17.64 -4.57 5.29
CA GLU A 82 17.97 -5.40 6.43
C GLU A 82 18.33 -4.57 7.64
N LYS A 83 18.02 -5.10 8.81
CA LYS A 83 18.33 -4.51 10.10
C LYS A 83 17.81 -3.10 10.20
N VAL A 84 16.49 -2.99 10.15
CA VAL A 84 15.78 -1.72 10.10
C VAL A 84 15.30 -1.33 11.48
N GLU A 85 15.59 -0.09 11.86
CA GLU A 85 15.20 0.50 13.12
C GLU A 85 14.35 1.73 12.86
N PHE A 86 13.16 1.76 13.44
CA PHE A 86 12.27 2.92 13.34
C PHE A 86 12.49 3.82 14.56
N ARG A 87 12.71 5.10 14.32
CA ARG A 87 13.09 6.02 15.38
C ARG A 87 11.97 6.34 16.34
N GLU A 88 10.77 6.53 15.83
CA GLU A 88 9.66 7.01 16.64
C GLU A 88 8.63 5.94 16.94
N ALA A 89 8.87 4.73 16.52
CA ALA A 89 7.94 3.64 16.75
C ALA A 89 8.36 2.82 17.96
N ILE A 90 7.35 2.33 18.67
CA ILE A 90 7.59 1.46 19.82
C ILE A 90 7.68 0.02 19.33
N THR A 91 8.30 -0.20 18.20
CA THR A 91 8.44 -1.53 17.65
C THR A 91 9.89 -1.97 17.72
N ALA A 92 10.08 -3.25 17.92
CA ALA A 92 11.41 -3.81 17.90
C ALA A 92 12.03 -3.66 16.52
N PRO A 93 13.35 -3.59 16.41
CA PRO A 93 14.01 -3.57 15.12
C PRO A 93 13.60 -4.77 14.29
N LYS A 94 13.50 -4.56 12.98
CA LYS A 94 13.12 -5.60 12.03
C LYS A 94 14.34 -6.13 11.29
N GLU A 95 14.47 -7.42 11.23
CA GLU A 95 15.59 -8.03 10.52
C GLU A 95 15.49 -7.76 9.03
N ARG A 96 14.27 -7.74 8.49
CA ARG A 96 14.04 -7.50 7.08
C ARG A 96 12.78 -6.66 6.90
N LEU A 97 12.87 -5.66 6.03
CA LEU A 97 11.73 -4.81 5.70
C LEU A 97 11.61 -4.69 4.20
N LYS A 98 10.39 -4.85 3.71
CA LYS A 98 10.08 -4.61 2.31
C LYS A 98 9.17 -3.40 2.22
N ILE A 99 9.57 -2.41 1.43
CA ILE A 99 8.75 -1.23 1.18
C ILE A 99 8.29 -1.27 -0.27
N VAL A 100 7.00 -1.11 -0.47
CA VAL A 100 6.40 -1.02 -1.80
C VAL A 100 5.74 0.34 -1.89
N ALA A 101 6.08 1.10 -2.92
CA ALA A 101 5.62 2.48 -3.04
C ALA A 101 5.18 2.77 -4.47
N CYS A 102 4.09 3.49 -4.61
CA CYS A 102 3.60 3.89 -5.92
C CYS A 102 3.06 5.32 -5.87
N ASP A 103 2.87 5.90 -7.04
CA ASP A 103 2.23 7.19 -7.16
C ASP A 103 0.70 6.98 -7.13
N GLY A 104 0.07 7.51 -6.10
CA GLY A 104 -1.37 7.33 -5.90
C GLY A 104 -2.26 8.05 -6.90
N THR A 105 -1.69 8.86 -7.79
CA THR A 105 -2.46 9.59 -8.78
C THR A 105 -2.49 8.93 -10.16
N ASN A 106 -1.86 7.78 -10.31
CA ASN A 106 -1.73 7.07 -11.58
C ASN A 106 -0.92 7.81 -12.63
N LYS A 107 -0.11 8.77 -12.21
CA LYS A 107 0.76 9.46 -13.12
C LYS A 107 2.09 8.76 -13.20
N VAL A 108 2.70 8.82 -14.38
CA VAL A 108 4.06 8.32 -14.54
C VAL A 108 4.98 9.41 -14.03
N ILE A 109 5.52 9.21 -12.85
CA ILE A 109 6.42 10.17 -12.22
C ILE A 109 7.66 9.45 -11.77
N ALA A 110 8.76 10.18 -11.73
CA ALA A 110 9.91 9.69 -11.01
C ALA A 110 9.48 9.48 -9.57
N ALA A 111 9.59 8.27 -9.11
CA ALA A 111 8.96 7.87 -7.87
C ALA A 111 9.76 8.25 -6.63
N THR A 112 10.38 9.39 -6.64
CA THR A 112 11.18 9.81 -5.50
C THR A 112 10.33 10.17 -4.30
N ALA A 113 9.13 10.61 -4.55
CA ALA A 113 8.29 11.10 -3.47
C ALA A 113 7.73 10.00 -2.58
N ALA A 114 7.60 8.82 -3.10
CA ALA A 114 6.86 7.78 -2.40
C ALA A 114 7.66 7.06 -1.33
N VAL A 115 8.96 7.25 -1.32
CA VAL A 115 9.86 6.42 -0.50
C VAL A 115 10.52 7.21 0.59
N ASN A 116 10.19 8.40 0.72
CA ASN A 116 10.88 9.26 1.64
C ASN A 116 10.52 8.87 3.07
N PRO A 117 11.41 8.28 3.78
CA PRO A 117 11.13 7.90 5.16
C PRO A 117 11.02 9.10 6.07
#